data_5ad64d2ed412f3f2e946d0b797a3029d
#
_entry.id   5ad64d2ed412f3f2e946d0b797a3029d
#
_cell.length_a   1.000
_cell.length_b   1.000
_cell.length_c   1.000
_cell.angle_alpha   90.00
_cell.angle_beta   90.00
_cell.angle_gamma   90.00
#
_symmetry.space_group_name_H-M   'P 1'
#
loop_
_entity.id
_entity.type
_entity.pdbx_description
1 polymer ?
#
loop_
_entity_poly.entity_id
_entity_poly.type
_entity_poly.pdbx_seq_one_letter_code
_entity_poly.pdbx_strand_id
1 'polypeptide(L)'
;MIYSKIRLFTTLKFLTYTIFYFSGTGNTRWVAQQIAEAIGEELLCIPDLLREKRFEFKLEENEKIGFCFPTHGWQPPRIVRQFIRQLILVGQHSHFCWALTTCGDNMGEAMTIFNKELAANKALQSENGNPLQAETLFSVIMPESYVCLPFMKTDPIDKEHWKIENARHQLHHIISIIKDCKRGIVELEKGVTPRLYSYVIGAYFNKKMVTDKKFSVDADICTHCGKCSKVCPVDNIKGTPPTWLHNGRCTCCLACYHYCPVHAINYGSITRKRDQYYFNRRGDQK
;
A
#
# COMPACT_ATOMS: atom_id res chain seq x y z
N MET A 1 -30.20 -45.46 13.84
CA MET A 1 -28.73 -45.42 13.57
C MET A 1 -28.54 -44.83 12.17
N ILE A 2 -28.37 -43.52 12.08
CA ILE A 2 -28.12 -42.84 10.79
C ILE A 2 -26.84 -42.05 10.98
N TYR A 3 -25.77 -42.58 10.43
CA TYR A 3 -24.47 -41.89 10.37
C TYR A 3 -24.52 -40.79 9.29
N SER A 4 -24.59 -39.54 9.70
CA SER A 4 -24.34 -38.41 8.82
C SER A 4 -22.83 -38.27 8.61
N LYS A 5 -22.40 -38.60 7.40
CA LYS A 5 -21.03 -38.30 6.93
C LYS A 5 -20.89 -36.79 6.75
N ILE A 6 -20.24 -36.14 7.72
CA ILE A 6 -19.73 -34.79 7.53
C ILE A 6 -18.52 -34.92 6.59
N ARG A 7 -18.73 -34.56 5.33
CA ARG A 7 -17.62 -34.34 4.38
C ARG A 7 -16.99 -32.98 4.72
N LEU A 8 -15.91 -32.97 5.48
CA LEU A 8 -14.96 -31.89 5.46
C LEU A 8 -14.23 -31.91 4.11
N PHE A 9 -14.76 -31.22 3.12
CA PHE A 9 -13.95 -30.82 1.98
C PHE A 9 -13.25 -29.50 2.35
N THR A 10 -12.12 -29.59 3.06
CA THR A 10 -11.09 -28.58 3.00
C THR A 10 -10.47 -28.69 1.62
N THR A 11 -11.03 -27.99 0.65
CA THR A 11 -10.37 -27.76 -0.63
C THR A 11 -9.16 -26.89 -0.30
N LEU A 12 -7.96 -27.51 -0.28
CA LEU A 12 -6.71 -26.75 -0.33
C LEU A 12 -6.79 -25.94 -1.64
N LYS A 13 -7.10 -24.67 -1.50
CA LYS A 13 -7.06 -23.73 -2.63
C LYS A 13 -5.56 -23.50 -2.88
N PHE A 14 -5.04 -24.08 -3.96
CA PHE A 14 -3.69 -23.74 -4.41
C PHE A 14 -3.72 -22.27 -4.84
N LEU A 15 -3.00 -21.44 -4.12
CA LEU A 15 -2.82 -20.05 -4.51
C LEU A 15 -2.08 -20.03 -5.85
N THR A 16 -2.66 -19.37 -6.85
CA THR A 16 -2.00 -19.19 -8.15
C THR A 16 -1.32 -17.81 -8.22
N TYR A 17 -1.59 -16.95 -7.23
CA TYR A 17 -0.96 -15.65 -7.05
C TYR A 17 -0.68 -15.39 -5.58
N THR A 18 0.52 -14.89 -5.29
CA THR A 18 0.85 -14.28 -3.99
C THR A 18 0.87 -12.76 -4.16
N ILE A 19 -0.12 -12.08 -3.60
CA ILE A 19 -0.28 -10.63 -3.75
C ILE A 19 -0.06 -9.91 -2.41
N PHE A 20 1.05 -9.21 -2.30
CA PHE A 20 1.40 -8.37 -1.15
C PHE A 20 0.87 -6.96 -1.32
N TYR A 21 0.22 -6.41 -0.29
CA TYR A 21 -0.23 -5.04 -0.35
C TYR A 21 0.00 -4.25 0.92
N PHE A 22 0.11 -2.92 0.75
CA PHE A 22 0.04 -1.93 1.81
C PHE A 22 -0.89 -0.80 1.42
N SER A 23 -1.71 -0.32 2.37
CA SER A 23 -2.58 0.84 2.19
C SER A 23 -2.68 1.64 3.49
N GLY A 24 -2.56 2.97 3.40
CA GLY A 24 -2.78 3.89 4.53
C GLY A 24 -4.24 4.29 4.66
N THR A 25 -4.82 4.83 3.61
CA THR A 25 -6.17 5.45 3.58
C THR A 25 -7.21 4.66 2.78
N GLY A 26 -6.88 3.44 2.35
CA GLY A 26 -7.82 2.54 1.67
C GLY A 26 -7.71 2.51 0.15
N ASN A 27 -7.17 3.54 -0.51
CA ASN A 27 -7.05 3.58 -1.98
C ASN A 27 -6.39 2.34 -2.58
N THR A 28 -5.16 2.05 -2.16
CA THR A 28 -4.41 0.87 -2.65
C THR A 28 -5.11 -0.43 -2.27
N ARG A 29 -5.73 -0.50 -1.09
CA ARG A 29 -6.48 -1.68 -0.67
C ARG A 29 -7.62 -1.96 -1.62
N TRP A 30 -8.41 -0.95 -1.99
CA TRP A 30 -9.51 -1.10 -2.94
C TRP A 30 -9.00 -1.58 -4.30
N VAL A 31 -7.96 -0.93 -4.86
CA VAL A 31 -7.35 -1.35 -6.13
C VAL A 31 -6.88 -2.81 -6.07
N ALA A 32 -6.16 -3.18 -5.02
CA ALA A 32 -5.66 -4.55 -4.85
C ALA A 32 -6.81 -5.56 -4.70
N GLN A 33 -7.89 -5.20 -3.99
CA GLN A 33 -9.09 -6.04 -3.84
C GLN A 33 -9.78 -6.28 -5.18
N GLN A 34 -9.95 -5.25 -6.02
CA GLN A 34 -10.55 -5.41 -7.35
C GLN A 34 -9.74 -6.40 -8.21
N ILE A 35 -8.42 -6.34 -8.13
CA ILE A 35 -7.55 -7.30 -8.83
C ILE A 35 -7.71 -8.70 -8.24
N ALA A 36 -7.59 -8.86 -6.93
CA ALA A 36 -7.65 -10.14 -6.24
C ALA A 36 -8.99 -10.85 -6.46
N GLU A 37 -10.11 -10.12 -6.34
CA GLU A 37 -11.45 -10.63 -6.61
C GLU A 37 -11.59 -11.12 -8.06
N ALA A 38 -11.07 -10.34 -9.02
CA ALA A 38 -11.15 -10.69 -10.44
C ALA A 38 -10.33 -11.94 -10.82
N ILE A 39 -9.23 -12.21 -10.11
CA ILE A 39 -8.38 -13.39 -10.35
C ILE A 39 -8.67 -14.54 -9.37
N GLY A 40 -9.56 -14.32 -8.40
CA GLY A 40 -9.99 -15.33 -7.42
C GLY A 40 -8.96 -15.62 -6.32
N GLU A 41 -8.12 -14.65 -5.94
CA GLU A 41 -7.03 -14.82 -4.97
C GLU A 41 -7.20 -13.96 -3.71
N GLU A 42 -6.40 -14.25 -2.70
CA GLU A 42 -6.36 -13.51 -1.44
C GLU A 42 -5.21 -12.50 -1.40
N LEU A 43 -5.40 -11.46 -0.59
CA LEU A 43 -4.40 -10.41 -0.37
C LEU A 43 -3.61 -10.66 0.91
N LEU A 44 -2.29 -10.51 0.84
CA LEU A 44 -1.40 -10.54 1.98
C LEU A 44 -1.05 -9.12 2.43
N CYS A 45 -1.52 -8.76 3.62
CA CYS A 45 -1.32 -7.42 4.18
C CYS A 45 0.09 -7.26 4.74
N ILE A 46 0.93 -6.45 4.13
CA ILE A 46 2.34 -6.22 4.56
C ILE A 46 2.46 -5.82 6.05
N PRO A 47 1.66 -4.90 6.60
CA PRO A 47 1.67 -4.61 8.03
C PRO A 47 1.47 -5.83 8.92
N ASP A 48 0.54 -6.72 8.56
CA ASP A 48 0.25 -7.92 9.35
C ASP A 48 1.42 -8.90 9.29
N LEU A 49 1.96 -9.13 8.10
CA LEU A 49 3.15 -9.98 7.90
C LEU A 49 4.35 -9.50 8.71
N LEU A 50 4.55 -8.16 8.78
CA LEU A 50 5.62 -7.57 9.60
C LEU A 50 5.39 -7.76 11.11
N ARG A 51 4.13 -7.70 11.59
CA ARG A 51 3.78 -7.99 12.99
C ARG A 51 4.02 -9.45 13.34
N GLU A 52 3.60 -10.35 12.45
CA GLU A 52 3.73 -11.80 12.59
C GLU A 52 5.17 -12.28 12.36
N LYS A 53 6.07 -11.42 11.87
CA LYS A 53 7.42 -11.77 11.42
C LYS A 53 7.43 -12.87 10.36
N ARG A 54 6.40 -12.88 9.52
CA ARG A 54 6.22 -13.84 8.45
C ARG A 54 6.82 -13.29 7.16
N PHE A 55 8.00 -13.79 6.79
CA PHE A 55 8.76 -13.29 5.65
C PHE A 55 9.04 -14.37 4.61
N GLU A 56 8.87 -15.63 4.94
CA GLU A 56 9.14 -16.76 4.04
C GLU A 56 7.83 -17.27 3.43
N PHE A 57 7.83 -17.40 2.09
CA PHE A 57 6.72 -17.90 1.31
C PHE A 57 7.25 -18.93 0.30
N LYS A 58 6.63 -20.12 0.31
CA LYS A 58 6.91 -21.14 -0.66
C LYS A 58 6.00 -20.92 -1.86
N LEU A 59 6.60 -20.76 -3.03
CA LEU A 59 5.89 -20.57 -4.30
C LEU A 59 5.68 -21.92 -5.00
N GLU A 60 4.50 -22.13 -5.55
CA GLU A 60 4.21 -23.23 -6.44
C GLU A 60 4.77 -22.95 -7.86
N GLU A 61 4.95 -23.97 -8.68
CA GLU A 61 5.70 -23.92 -9.95
C GLU A 61 5.27 -22.78 -10.91
N ASN A 62 4.01 -22.43 -10.99
CA ASN A 62 3.49 -21.38 -11.88
C ASN A 62 2.85 -20.22 -11.11
N GLU A 63 3.17 -20.08 -9.83
CA GLU A 63 2.62 -19.01 -9.01
C GLU A 63 3.12 -17.64 -9.47
N LYS A 64 2.23 -16.64 -9.47
CA LYS A 64 2.53 -15.27 -9.89
C LYS A 64 2.66 -14.40 -8.65
N ILE A 65 3.50 -13.38 -8.74
CA ILE A 65 3.82 -12.51 -7.63
C ILE A 65 3.33 -11.10 -7.94
N GLY A 66 2.53 -10.54 -7.05
CA GLY A 66 2.00 -9.19 -7.17
C GLY A 66 2.35 -8.30 -5.98
N PHE A 67 2.58 -7.03 -6.24
CA PHE A 67 2.79 -6.01 -5.20
C PHE A 67 1.92 -4.79 -5.45
N CYS A 68 1.14 -4.38 -4.44
CA CYS A 68 0.31 -3.17 -4.49
C CYS A 68 0.65 -2.23 -3.33
N PHE A 69 1.05 -0.98 -3.62
CA PHE A 69 1.42 -0.02 -2.59
C PHE A 69 1.17 1.43 -3.02
N PRO A 70 0.97 2.37 -2.08
CA PRO A 70 0.85 3.78 -2.43
C PRO A 70 2.23 4.41 -2.65
N THR A 71 2.26 5.50 -3.38
CA THR A 71 3.46 6.35 -3.48
C THR A 71 3.55 7.30 -2.30
N HIS A 72 4.64 7.29 -1.55
CA HIS A 72 4.94 8.22 -0.46
C HIS A 72 6.15 9.09 -0.80
N GLY A 73 5.90 10.37 -1.12
CA GLY A 73 6.97 11.27 -1.54
C GLY A 73 7.75 10.71 -2.74
N TRP A 74 7.02 10.31 -3.79
CA TRP A 74 7.56 9.75 -5.04
C TRP A 74 8.48 8.53 -4.87
N GLN A 75 8.31 7.79 -3.78
CA GLN A 75 9.06 6.56 -3.47
C GLN A 75 8.11 5.49 -2.89
N PRO A 76 8.49 4.20 -2.88
CA PRO A 76 7.77 3.19 -2.12
C PRO A 76 7.78 3.54 -0.63
N PRO A 77 6.69 3.30 0.12
CA PRO A 77 6.63 3.52 1.56
C PRO A 77 7.74 2.78 2.31
N ARG A 78 8.24 3.36 3.41
CA ARG A 78 9.27 2.73 4.25
C ARG A 78 8.90 1.31 4.69
N ILE A 79 7.64 1.08 5.03
CA ILE A 79 7.12 -0.22 5.47
C ILE A 79 7.20 -1.27 4.35
N VAL A 80 6.93 -0.88 3.11
CA VAL A 80 7.05 -1.77 1.93
C VAL A 80 8.52 -2.12 1.69
N ARG A 81 9.42 -1.13 1.72
CA ARG A 81 10.86 -1.35 1.58
C ARG A 81 11.42 -2.23 2.70
N GLN A 82 10.94 -2.03 3.95
CA GLN A 82 11.31 -2.88 5.09
C GLN A 82 10.88 -4.33 4.89
N PHE A 83 9.67 -4.56 4.39
CA PHE A 83 9.16 -5.90 4.09
C PHE A 83 9.98 -6.57 2.99
N ILE A 84 10.22 -5.88 1.86
CA ILE A 84 10.99 -6.42 0.73
C ILE A 84 12.39 -6.89 1.17
N ARG A 85 13.07 -6.13 2.03
CA ARG A 85 14.42 -6.49 2.51
C ARG A 85 14.47 -7.76 3.35
N GLN A 86 13.34 -8.19 3.90
CA GLN A 86 13.21 -9.38 4.72
C GLN A 86 12.49 -10.54 4.00
N LEU A 87 11.88 -10.27 2.84
CA LEU A 87 11.12 -11.23 2.07
C LEU A 87 12.02 -12.36 1.57
N ILE A 88 11.57 -13.60 1.74
CA ILE A 88 12.20 -14.82 1.25
C ILE A 88 11.14 -15.55 0.41
N LEU A 89 11.47 -15.84 -0.83
CA LEU A 89 10.63 -16.63 -1.72
C LEU A 89 11.35 -17.93 -2.05
N VAL A 90 10.80 -19.05 -1.58
CA VAL A 90 11.35 -20.38 -1.81
C VAL A 90 10.68 -21.01 -3.02
N GLY A 91 11.47 -21.63 -3.90
CA GLY A 91 10.98 -22.25 -5.13
C GLY A 91 10.76 -21.26 -6.27
N GLN A 92 11.31 -20.04 -6.15
CA GLN A 92 11.20 -19.08 -7.24
C GLN A 92 12.08 -19.51 -8.43
N HIS A 93 11.41 -19.69 -9.55
CA HIS A 93 12.02 -19.83 -10.88
C HIS A 93 11.59 -18.62 -11.70
N SER A 94 11.39 -18.63 -12.98
CA SER A 94 10.96 -17.46 -13.78
C SER A 94 9.47 -17.11 -13.60
N HIS A 95 9.04 -16.80 -12.36
CA HIS A 95 7.66 -16.40 -12.06
C HIS A 95 7.29 -15.08 -12.72
N PHE A 96 6.04 -14.96 -13.14
CA PHE A 96 5.48 -13.67 -13.55
C PHE A 96 5.38 -12.76 -12.33
N CYS A 97 6.09 -11.65 -12.35
CA CYS A 97 6.06 -10.64 -11.27
C CYS A 97 5.58 -9.29 -11.79
N TRP A 98 4.58 -8.75 -11.12
CA TRP A 98 4.00 -7.45 -11.44
C TRP A 98 3.92 -6.56 -10.21
N ALA A 99 3.87 -5.25 -10.43
CA ALA A 99 3.66 -4.29 -9.36
C ALA A 99 2.77 -3.13 -9.79
N LEU A 100 1.94 -2.66 -8.86
CA LEU A 100 1.05 -1.53 -9.02
C LEU A 100 1.24 -0.53 -7.89
N THR A 101 1.39 0.76 -8.22
CA THR A 101 1.39 1.83 -7.23
C THR A 101 0.20 2.76 -7.41
N THR A 102 -0.40 3.21 -6.31
CA THR A 102 -1.38 4.29 -6.35
C THR A 102 -0.73 5.62 -5.98
N CYS A 103 -1.13 6.70 -6.62
CA CYS A 103 -0.61 8.05 -6.36
C CYS A 103 -1.70 9.10 -6.57
N GLY A 104 -1.52 10.30 -5.99
CA GLY A 104 -2.47 11.40 -6.15
C GLY A 104 -2.44 12.03 -7.54
N ASP A 105 -1.23 12.25 -8.06
CA ASP A 105 -1.00 12.81 -9.40
C ASP A 105 0.03 12.00 -10.19
N ASN A 106 1.23 11.80 -9.64
CA ASN A 106 2.28 11.04 -10.28
C ASN A 106 3.11 10.25 -9.25
N MET A 107 3.77 9.21 -9.72
CA MET A 107 4.58 8.34 -8.87
C MET A 107 6.09 8.64 -8.89
N GLY A 108 6.55 9.53 -9.78
CA GLY A 108 7.98 9.76 -9.99
C GLY A 108 8.71 8.50 -10.45
N GLU A 109 9.76 8.15 -9.73
CA GLU A 109 10.56 6.93 -9.94
C GLU A 109 10.28 5.84 -8.89
N ALA A 110 9.09 5.84 -8.26
CA ALA A 110 8.77 4.88 -7.20
C ALA A 110 8.96 3.43 -7.66
N MET A 111 8.54 3.07 -8.88
CA MET A 111 8.70 1.72 -9.42
C MET A 111 10.17 1.37 -9.71
N THR A 112 10.96 2.32 -10.19
CA THR A 112 12.41 2.13 -10.38
C THR A 112 13.10 1.85 -9.04
N ILE A 113 12.71 2.59 -7.98
CA ILE A 113 13.25 2.40 -6.62
C ILE A 113 12.76 1.06 -6.06
N PHE A 114 11.51 0.68 -6.28
CA PHE A 114 10.95 -0.60 -5.87
C PHE A 114 11.74 -1.77 -6.48
N ASN A 115 11.96 -1.78 -7.78
CA ASN A 115 12.74 -2.82 -8.45
C ASN A 115 14.21 -2.87 -7.97
N LYS A 116 14.81 -1.75 -7.62
CA LYS A 116 16.13 -1.73 -6.99
C LYS A 116 16.14 -2.38 -5.60
N GLU A 117 15.10 -2.19 -4.80
CA GLU A 117 14.96 -2.86 -3.50
C GLU A 117 14.76 -4.37 -3.65
N LEU A 118 13.94 -4.82 -4.63
CA LEU A 118 13.81 -6.25 -4.95
C LEU A 118 15.15 -6.85 -5.36
N ALA A 119 15.84 -6.24 -6.30
CA ALA A 119 17.13 -6.71 -6.81
C ALA A 119 18.24 -6.72 -5.76
N ALA A 120 18.18 -5.81 -4.78
CA ALA A 120 19.16 -5.75 -3.69
C ALA A 120 18.97 -6.87 -2.64
N ASN A 121 17.81 -7.52 -2.59
CA ASN A 121 17.55 -8.63 -1.69
C ASN A 121 18.04 -9.95 -2.31
N LYS A 122 19.18 -10.46 -1.81
CA LYS A 122 19.79 -11.70 -2.31
C LYS A 122 18.91 -12.94 -2.13
N ALA A 123 18.00 -12.96 -1.16
CA ALA A 123 17.05 -14.05 -0.95
C ALA A 123 15.93 -14.09 -2.03
N LEU A 124 15.88 -13.10 -2.90
CA LEU A 124 14.97 -13.02 -4.04
C LEU A 124 15.70 -13.29 -5.39
N GLN A 125 16.91 -13.79 -5.36
CA GLN A 125 17.62 -14.18 -6.56
C GLN A 125 17.25 -15.62 -6.94
N SER A 126 17.11 -15.86 -8.25
CA SER A 126 16.94 -17.23 -8.78
C SER A 126 18.22 -18.05 -8.56
N GLU A 127 18.13 -19.36 -8.75
CA GLU A 127 19.29 -20.28 -8.68
C GLU A 127 20.45 -19.84 -9.60
N ASN A 128 20.14 -19.19 -10.70
CA ASN A 128 21.13 -18.64 -11.65
C ASN A 128 21.65 -17.25 -11.25
N GLY A 129 21.30 -16.76 -10.07
CA GLY A 129 21.74 -15.44 -9.56
C GLY A 129 20.99 -14.25 -10.15
N ASN A 130 19.97 -14.46 -10.98
CA ASN A 130 19.16 -13.37 -11.52
C ASN A 130 18.24 -12.78 -10.44
N PRO A 131 18.27 -11.47 -10.23
CA PRO A 131 17.42 -10.82 -9.22
C PRO A 131 15.95 -10.85 -9.64
N LEU A 132 15.05 -11.01 -8.67
CA LEU A 132 13.63 -10.79 -8.91
C LEU A 132 13.39 -9.34 -9.32
N GLN A 133 12.60 -9.14 -10.35
CA GLN A 133 12.11 -7.83 -10.78
C GLN A 133 10.63 -7.94 -11.16
N ALA A 134 9.87 -6.94 -10.77
CA ALA A 134 8.55 -6.76 -11.34
C ALA A 134 8.72 -6.21 -12.75
N GLU A 135 8.37 -7.03 -13.74
CA GLU A 135 8.54 -6.73 -15.16
C GLU A 135 7.32 -6.07 -15.78
N THR A 136 6.15 -6.22 -15.15
CA THR A 136 4.91 -5.57 -15.56
C THR A 136 4.49 -4.58 -14.48
N LEU A 137 4.43 -3.31 -14.84
CA LEU A 137 4.36 -2.20 -13.90
C LEU A 137 3.19 -1.26 -14.23
N PHE A 138 2.42 -0.92 -13.20
CA PHE A 138 1.29 -0.02 -13.33
C PHE A 138 1.33 1.10 -12.30
N SER A 139 0.75 2.25 -12.67
CA SER A 139 0.35 3.29 -11.73
C SER A 139 -1.12 3.64 -11.92
N VAL A 140 -1.84 3.85 -10.81
CA VAL A 140 -3.24 4.24 -10.82
C VAL A 140 -3.40 5.53 -10.03
N ILE A 141 -3.98 6.54 -10.67
CA ILE A 141 -4.28 7.82 -10.01
C ILE A 141 -5.50 7.63 -9.12
N MET A 142 -5.34 7.94 -7.82
CA MET A 142 -6.37 7.85 -6.80
C MET A 142 -6.50 9.18 -6.04
N PRO A 143 -7.59 9.40 -5.30
CA PRO A 143 -7.77 10.63 -4.54
C PRO A 143 -6.62 10.96 -3.61
N GLU A 144 -6.27 12.26 -3.55
CA GLU A 144 -5.17 12.76 -2.72
C GLU A 144 -5.50 12.64 -1.24
N SER A 145 -4.55 12.13 -0.48
CA SER A 145 -4.68 11.96 0.97
C SER A 145 -3.53 12.58 1.77
N TYR A 146 -2.49 13.13 1.13
CA TYR A 146 -1.41 13.78 1.87
C TYR A 146 -1.72 15.25 2.12
N VAL A 147 -1.85 15.63 3.40
CA VAL A 147 -2.32 16.97 3.84
C VAL A 147 -1.34 17.70 4.76
N CYS A 148 -0.12 17.18 4.96
CA CYS A 148 0.82 17.73 5.93
C CYS A 148 1.72 18.87 5.40
N LEU A 149 1.49 19.34 4.17
CA LEU A 149 2.17 20.50 3.60
C LEU A 149 1.16 21.64 3.34
N PRO A 150 1.59 22.92 3.42
CA PRO A 150 0.68 24.06 3.29
C PRO A 150 -0.15 24.09 1.99
N PHE A 151 0.43 23.60 0.90
CA PHE A 151 -0.19 23.57 -0.44
C PHE A 151 -0.89 22.25 -0.77
N MET A 152 -0.82 21.24 0.09
CA MET A 152 -1.46 19.94 -0.14
C MET A 152 -2.79 19.84 0.59
N LYS A 153 -3.81 19.37 -0.11
CA LYS A 153 -5.18 19.19 0.38
C LYS A 153 -5.74 17.89 -0.20
N THR A 154 -6.78 17.36 0.42
CA THR A 154 -7.63 16.34 -0.20
C THR A 154 -8.28 16.90 -1.46
N ASP A 155 -8.60 16.04 -2.39
CA ASP A 155 -9.32 16.44 -3.60
C ASP A 155 -10.76 16.90 -3.24
N PRO A 156 -11.35 17.85 -3.99
CA PRO A 156 -12.79 18.11 -3.96
C PRO A 156 -13.59 16.86 -4.36
N ILE A 157 -14.84 16.77 -3.89
CA ILE A 157 -15.69 15.58 -4.08
C ILE A 157 -15.79 15.15 -5.55
N ASP A 158 -16.04 16.09 -6.46
CA ASP A 158 -16.19 15.78 -7.89
C ASP A 158 -14.90 15.21 -8.48
N LYS A 159 -13.74 15.75 -8.07
CA LYS A 159 -12.43 15.24 -8.50
C LYS A 159 -12.11 13.89 -7.87
N GLU A 160 -12.53 13.66 -6.62
CA GLU A 160 -12.44 12.37 -5.94
C GLU A 160 -13.21 11.30 -6.70
N HIS A 161 -14.48 11.55 -7.02
CA HIS A 161 -15.33 10.63 -7.80
C HIS A 161 -14.76 10.39 -9.20
N TRP A 162 -14.33 11.44 -9.89
CA TRP A 162 -13.73 11.34 -11.22
C TRP A 162 -12.47 10.44 -11.21
N LYS A 163 -11.58 10.62 -10.22
CA LYS A 163 -10.38 9.76 -10.10
C LYS A 163 -10.73 8.30 -9.86
N ILE A 164 -11.70 8.02 -8.99
CA ILE A 164 -12.14 6.67 -8.68
C ILE A 164 -12.76 5.99 -9.89
N GLU A 165 -13.59 6.71 -10.65
CA GLU A 165 -14.21 6.15 -11.85
C GLU A 165 -13.19 5.87 -12.95
N ASN A 166 -12.24 6.78 -13.17
CA ASN A 166 -11.13 6.52 -14.09
C ASN A 166 -10.26 5.34 -13.66
N ALA A 167 -9.98 5.22 -12.36
CA ALA A 167 -9.26 4.07 -11.81
C ALA A 167 -10.02 2.76 -12.06
N ARG A 168 -11.34 2.75 -11.92
CA ARG A 168 -12.21 1.60 -12.22
C ARG A 168 -12.08 1.17 -13.67
N HIS A 169 -12.17 2.11 -14.61
CA HIS A 169 -11.98 1.83 -16.04
C HIS A 169 -10.57 1.28 -16.34
N GLN A 170 -9.53 1.91 -15.77
CA GLN A 170 -8.14 1.45 -15.96
C GLN A 170 -7.92 0.04 -15.39
N LEU A 171 -8.55 -0.30 -14.27
CA LEU A 171 -8.42 -1.61 -13.65
C LEU A 171 -8.94 -2.76 -14.52
N HIS A 172 -9.97 -2.57 -15.35
CA HIS A 172 -10.41 -3.61 -16.29
C HIS A 172 -9.28 -4.00 -17.25
N HIS A 173 -8.55 -3.03 -17.78
CA HIS A 173 -7.40 -3.26 -18.66
C HIS A 173 -6.24 -3.93 -17.91
N ILE A 174 -5.86 -3.40 -16.75
CA ILE A 174 -4.78 -3.94 -15.90
C ILE A 174 -5.05 -5.39 -15.53
N ILE A 175 -6.27 -5.72 -15.11
CA ILE A 175 -6.69 -7.08 -14.73
C ILE A 175 -6.54 -8.04 -15.92
N SER A 176 -6.91 -7.61 -17.13
CA SER A 176 -6.70 -8.43 -18.33
C SER A 176 -5.23 -8.76 -18.56
N ILE A 177 -4.34 -7.76 -18.45
CA ILE A 177 -2.89 -7.94 -18.61
C ILE A 177 -2.34 -8.92 -17.57
N ILE A 178 -2.76 -8.78 -16.30
CA ILE A 178 -2.32 -9.65 -15.19
C ILE A 178 -2.81 -11.08 -15.41
N LYS A 179 -4.08 -11.28 -15.79
CA LYS A 179 -4.65 -12.61 -16.09
C LYS A 179 -3.88 -13.32 -17.20
N ASP A 180 -3.57 -12.58 -18.26
CA ASP A 180 -2.84 -13.10 -19.43
C ASP A 180 -1.33 -13.23 -19.17
N CYS A 181 -0.83 -12.86 -17.98
CA CYS A 181 0.59 -12.84 -17.63
C CYS A 181 1.46 -12.09 -18.66
N LYS A 182 0.97 -11.00 -19.22
CA LYS A 182 1.69 -10.21 -20.23
C LYS A 182 2.90 -9.53 -19.62
N ARG A 183 4.09 -9.93 -20.09
CA ARG A 183 5.38 -9.44 -19.56
C ARG A 183 5.82 -8.15 -20.26
N GLY A 184 6.59 -7.31 -19.55
CA GLY A 184 7.21 -6.13 -20.12
C GLY A 184 6.25 -4.95 -20.34
N ILE A 185 5.04 -5.00 -19.82
CA ILE A 185 4.09 -3.89 -19.89
C ILE A 185 4.43 -2.86 -18.82
N VAL A 186 4.61 -1.59 -19.22
CA VAL A 186 4.97 -0.49 -18.33
C VAL A 186 4.06 0.70 -18.56
N GLU A 187 3.06 0.86 -17.71
CA GLU A 187 2.05 1.93 -17.76
C GLU A 187 2.13 2.78 -16.50
N LEU A 188 3.01 3.78 -16.54
CA LEU A 188 3.39 4.56 -15.36
C LEU A 188 3.20 6.07 -15.56
N GLU A 189 2.45 6.71 -14.68
CA GLU A 189 2.37 8.16 -14.59
C GLU A 189 3.55 8.70 -13.77
N LYS A 190 4.65 9.03 -14.46
CA LYS A 190 5.90 9.49 -13.83
C LYS A 190 5.95 10.98 -13.53
N GLY A 191 5.11 11.76 -14.20
CA GLY A 191 5.19 13.23 -14.18
C GLY A 191 6.38 13.78 -15.01
N VAL A 192 6.54 15.11 -14.98
CA VAL A 192 7.48 15.82 -15.88
C VAL A 192 8.95 15.67 -15.47
N THR A 193 9.25 15.70 -14.18
CA THR A 193 10.62 15.62 -13.64
C THR A 193 10.77 14.52 -12.60
N PRO A 194 10.55 13.23 -12.96
CA PRO A 194 10.44 12.14 -12.01
C PRO A 194 11.70 11.93 -11.16
N ARG A 195 12.88 12.11 -11.74
CA ARG A 195 14.16 11.95 -11.04
C ARG A 195 14.37 13.01 -9.97
N LEU A 196 14.06 14.27 -10.28
CA LEU A 196 14.16 15.37 -9.30
C LEU A 196 13.20 15.12 -8.12
N TYR A 197 11.95 14.79 -8.41
CA TYR A 197 10.96 14.50 -7.39
C TYR A 197 11.37 13.32 -6.50
N SER A 198 11.85 12.22 -7.07
CA SER A 198 12.13 11.01 -6.29
C SER A 198 13.46 11.06 -5.56
N TYR A 199 14.54 11.49 -6.23
CA TYR A 199 15.89 11.37 -5.66
C TYR A 199 16.35 12.61 -4.88
N VAL A 200 15.75 13.77 -5.10
CA VAL A 200 16.06 15.00 -4.35
C VAL A 200 14.95 15.29 -3.34
N ILE A 201 13.76 15.69 -3.82
CA ILE A 201 12.65 16.11 -2.95
C ILE A 201 12.12 14.93 -2.14
N GLY A 202 11.86 13.80 -2.76
CA GLY A 202 11.37 12.58 -2.12
C GLY A 202 12.39 11.97 -1.17
N ALA A 203 13.68 12.01 -1.49
CA ALA A 203 14.74 11.57 -0.58
C ALA A 203 14.78 12.45 0.69
N TYR A 204 14.73 13.78 0.54
CA TYR A 204 14.63 14.69 1.68
C TYR A 204 13.36 14.45 2.49
N PHE A 205 12.21 14.34 1.81
CA PHE A 205 10.92 14.03 2.44
C PHE A 205 11.01 12.75 3.28
N ASN A 206 11.44 11.65 2.68
CA ASN A 206 11.52 10.35 3.35
C ASN A 206 12.55 10.34 4.50
N LYS A 207 13.64 11.12 4.39
CA LYS A 207 14.69 11.18 5.42
C LYS A 207 14.31 12.09 6.60
N LYS A 208 13.67 13.24 6.33
CA LYS A 208 13.47 14.32 7.30
C LYS A 208 12.03 14.59 7.70
N MET A 209 11.07 14.35 6.79
CA MET A 209 9.68 14.74 7.00
C MET A 209 8.78 13.58 7.42
N VAL A 210 9.15 12.35 7.12
CA VAL A 210 8.41 11.16 7.59
C VAL A 210 8.73 10.94 9.07
N THR A 211 7.90 11.53 9.93
CA THR A 211 8.07 11.53 11.39
C THR A 211 6.71 11.62 12.08
N ASP A 212 6.62 11.10 13.28
CA ASP A 212 5.45 11.23 14.16
C ASP A 212 5.54 12.41 15.15
N LYS A 213 6.67 13.13 15.19
CA LYS A 213 6.92 14.19 16.18
C LYS A 213 5.94 15.36 16.13
N LYS A 214 5.26 15.56 15.00
CA LYS A 214 4.30 16.64 14.80
C LYS A 214 2.85 16.21 15.03
N PHE A 215 2.60 14.92 15.23
CA PHE A 215 1.24 14.46 15.56
C PHE A 215 0.87 14.88 16.97
N SER A 216 -0.36 15.32 17.11
CA SER A 216 -0.99 15.70 18.38
C SER A 216 -2.45 15.26 18.37
N VAL A 217 -3.02 15.11 19.57
CA VAL A 217 -4.44 14.88 19.79
C VAL A 217 -5.04 16.09 20.49
N ASP A 218 -6.19 16.51 20.04
CA ASP A 218 -7.05 17.45 20.77
C ASP A 218 -7.86 16.63 21.78
N ALA A 219 -7.49 16.75 23.05
CA ALA A 219 -8.06 15.94 24.13
C ALA A 219 -9.53 16.31 24.41
N ASP A 220 -9.93 17.57 24.13
CA ASP A 220 -11.27 18.08 24.42
C ASP A 220 -12.35 17.47 23.52
N ILE A 221 -11.96 17.11 22.29
CA ILE A 221 -12.87 16.50 21.31
C ILE A 221 -12.62 14.99 21.11
N CYS A 222 -11.55 14.45 21.69
CA CYS A 222 -11.20 13.03 21.55
C CYS A 222 -12.22 12.13 22.30
N THR A 223 -12.92 11.29 21.55
CA THR A 223 -13.91 10.34 22.11
C THR A 223 -13.30 9.06 22.68
N HIS A 224 -11.99 8.95 22.74
CA HIS A 224 -11.24 7.79 23.29
C HIS A 224 -11.56 6.46 22.60
N CYS A 225 -12.05 6.47 21.36
CA CYS A 225 -12.51 5.27 20.64
C CYS A 225 -11.40 4.29 20.21
N GLY A 226 -10.12 4.66 20.35
CA GLY A 226 -8.97 3.81 20.00
C GLY A 226 -8.78 3.53 18.50
N LYS A 227 -9.58 4.15 17.61
CA LYS A 227 -9.51 3.90 16.16
C LYS A 227 -8.11 4.17 15.59
N CYS A 228 -7.47 5.26 16.03
CA CYS A 228 -6.13 5.66 15.59
C CYS A 228 -5.04 4.61 15.86
N SER A 229 -5.09 3.94 17.02
CA SER A 229 -4.18 2.84 17.35
C SER A 229 -4.45 1.62 16.47
N LYS A 230 -5.74 1.27 16.26
CA LYS A 230 -6.14 0.11 15.46
C LYS A 230 -5.75 0.22 13.98
N VAL A 231 -5.82 1.43 13.40
CA VAL A 231 -5.46 1.65 11.99
C VAL A 231 -3.98 1.92 11.76
N CYS A 232 -3.17 2.03 12.81
CA CYS A 232 -1.75 2.29 12.68
C CYS A 232 -1.01 1.04 12.15
N PRO A 233 -0.44 1.09 10.93
CA PRO A 233 0.16 -0.11 10.31
C PRO A 233 1.47 -0.54 10.96
N VAL A 234 2.03 0.28 11.86
CA VAL A 234 3.34 0.07 12.50
C VAL A 234 3.24 0.09 14.03
N ASP A 235 2.03 0.02 14.59
CA ASP A 235 1.74 -0.01 16.03
C ASP A 235 2.46 1.10 16.82
N ASN A 236 2.50 2.29 16.22
CA ASN A 236 3.22 3.45 16.75
C ASN A 236 2.35 4.35 17.65
N ILE A 237 1.13 3.92 17.98
CA ILE A 237 0.17 4.70 18.78
C ILE A 237 -0.36 3.84 19.93
N LYS A 238 -0.30 4.38 21.14
CA LYS A 238 -0.80 3.74 22.37
C LYS A 238 -1.67 4.69 23.20
N GLY A 239 -2.45 4.11 24.07
CA GLY A 239 -3.26 4.84 25.05
C GLY A 239 -4.53 5.48 24.49
N THR A 240 -5.34 5.98 25.42
CA THR A 240 -6.57 6.74 25.20
C THR A 240 -6.65 7.88 26.22
N PRO A 241 -6.35 9.13 25.87
CA PRO A 241 -6.02 9.67 24.54
C PRO A 241 -4.75 9.06 23.90
N PRO A 242 -4.64 9.07 22.55
CA PRO A 242 -3.52 8.46 21.86
C PRO A 242 -2.21 9.22 22.07
N THR A 243 -1.13 8.47 22.24
CA THR A 243 0.24 8.99 22.26
C THR A 243 1.08 8.26 21.22
N TRP A 244 1.98 8.98 20.56
CA TRP A 244 2.91 8.41 19.58
C TRP A 244 4.21 7.98 20.26
N LEU A 245 4.74 6.81 19.87
CA LEU A 245 5.91 6.20 20.54
C LEU A 245 7.25 6.81 20.16
N HIS A 246 7.30 7.65 19.13
CA HIS A 246 8.51 8.31 18.61
C HIS A 246 9.71 7.36 18.36
N ASN A 247 9.41 6.12 18.00
CA ASN A 247 10.38 5.04 17.80
C ASN A 247 10.95 4.95 16.37
N GLY A 248 10.68 5.95 15.53
CA GLY A 248 11.12 6.02 14.14
C GLY A 248 10.39 5.11 13.16
N ARG A 249 9.42 4.31 13.60
CA ARG A 249 8.66 3.39 12.73
C ARG A 249 7.56 4.06 11.93
N CYS A 250 7.11 5.25 12.32
CA CYS A 250 6.04 5.95 11.61
C CYS A 250 6.37 6.09 10.12
N THR A 251 5.43 5.67 9.26
CA THR A 251 5.53 5.79 7.80
C THR A 251 4.79 7.01 7.25
N CYS A 252 4.24 7.85 8.12
CA CYS A 252 3.47 9.06 7.79
C CYS A 252 2.33 8.79 6.78
N CYS A 253 1.68 7.62 6.91
CA CYS A 253 0.57 7.22 6.04
C CYS A 253 -0.74 7.95 6.34
N LEU A 254 -0.79 8.74 7.42
CA LEU A 254 -1.92 9.54 7.87
C LEU A 254 -3.20 8.75 8.21
N ALA A 255 -3.15 7.42 8.30
CA ALA A 255 -4.32 6.62 8.66
C ALA A 255 -4.95 7.09 9.99
N CYS A 256 -4.14 7.35 11.02
CA CYS A 256 -4.61 7.84 12.31
C CYS A 256 -5.38 9.17 12.20
N TYR A 257 -4.93 10.08 11.35
CA TYR A 257 -5.59 11.36 11.07
C TYR A 257 -6.90 11.16 10.32
N HIS A 258 -6.84 10.44 9.19
CA HIS A 258 -7.98 10.32 8.27
C HIS A 258 -9.13 9.48 8.83
N TYR A 259 -8.83 8.44 9.61
CA TYR A 259 -9.86 7.57 10.22
C TYR A 259 -10.36 8.07 11.58
N CYS A 260 -9.88 9.21 12.10
CA CYS A 260 -10.40 9.77 13.33
C CYS A 260 -11.84 10.28 13.14
N PRO A 261 -12.86 9.70 13.80
CA PRO A 261 -14.26 10.04 13.54
C PRO A 261 -14.63 11.46 13.91
N VAL A 262 -13.92 12.04 14.86
CA VAL A 262 -14.18 13.41 15.39
C VAL A 262 -13.07 14.39 15.02
N HIS A 263 -12.15 14.02 14.12
CA HIS A 263 -11.02 14.85 13.67
C HIS A 263 -10.14 15.42 14.83
N ALA A 264 -9.98 14.63 15.90
CA ALA A 264 -9.17 15.03 17.05
C ALA A 264 -7.66 14.96 16.81
N ILE A 265 -7.19 14.24 15.76
CA ILE A 265 -5.77 14.06 15.47
C ILE A 265 -5.31 15.12 14.48
N ASN A 266 -4.18 15.75 14.78
CA ASN A 266 -3.59 16.78 13.96
C ASN A 266 -2.10 16.55 13.71
N TYR A 267 -1.56 17.10 12.62
CA TYR A 267 -0.14 17.15 12.30
C TYR A 267 0.32 18.61 12.30
N GLY A 268 0.83 19.07 13.44
CA GLY A 268 1.11 20.47 13.71
C GLY A 268 -0.15 21.32 13.59
N SER A 269 0.01 22.58 13.18
CA SER A 269 -1.11 23.52 12.96
C SER A 269 -1.75 23.36 11.56
N ILE A 270 -1.06 22.72 10.62
CA ILE A 270 -1.45 22.68 9.21
C ILE A 270 -2.76 21.93 9.01
N THR A 271 -2.94 20.79 9.69
CA THR A 271 -4.07 19.90 9.44
C THR A 271 -5.34 20.25 10.20
N ARG A 272 -5.31 21.22 11.13
CA ARG A 272 -6.49 21.65 11.91
C ARG A 272 -7.66 22.14 11.04
N LYS A 273 -7.35 22.65 9.84
CA LYS A 273 -8.34 23.18 8.88
C LYS A 273 -8.30 22.38 7.56
N ARG A 274 -7.87 21.11 7.59
CA ARG A 274 -7.82 20.24 6.42
C ARG A 274 -8.88 19.17 6.54
N ASP A 275 -9.45 18.78 5.40
CA ASP A 275 -10.40 17.69 5.34
C ASP A 275 -9.72 16.35 5.56
N GLN A 276 -10.52 15.37 5.94
CA GLN A 276 -10.12 13.97 6.03
C GLN A 276 -10.63 13.22 4.79
N TYR A 277 -9.81 12.30 4.31
CA TYR A 277 -10.16 11.38 3.25
C TYR A 277 -9.69 9.95 3.57
N TYR A 278 -10.58 9.00 3.45
CA TYR A 278 -10.25 7.59 3.28
C TYR A 278 -11.25 6.97 2.31
N PHE A 279 -10.85 5.95 1.59
CA PHE A 279 -11.68 5.31 0.57
C PHE A 279 -13.04 4.87 1.16
N ASN A 280 -14.10 5.19 0.48
CA ASN A 280 -15.51 4.92 0.88
C ASN A 280 -15.92 5.60 2.21
N ARG A 281 -15.33 6.74 2.54
CA ARG A 281 -15.70 7.50 3.78
C ARG A 281 -17.18 7.88 3.81
N ARG A 282 -17.76 8.18 2.65
CA ARG A 282 -19.14 8.63 2.50
C ARG A 282 -20.12 7.51 2.21
N GLY A 283 -19.64 6.27 1.98
CA GLY A 283 -20.46 5.11 1.65
C GLY A 283 -20.97 5.07 0.20
N ASP A 284 -20.50 5.99 -0.65
CA ASP A 284 -20.91 6.17 -2.04
C ASP A 284 -19.91 5.58 -3.07
N GLN A 285 -18.77 5.08 -2.58
CA GLN A 285 -17.68 4.53 -3.38
C GLN A 285 -17.66 2.99 -3.24
N LYS A 286 -18.53 2.31 -3.97
CA LYS A 286 -18.62 0.84 -3.97
C LYS A 286 -17.82 0.23 -5.10
#